data_94308f2df199af7018bcdaa893ed50ab
#
_entry.id   94308f2df199af7018bcdaa893ed50ab
#
_cell.length_a   1.000
_cell.length_b   1.000
_cell.length_c   1.000
_cell.angle_alpha   90.00
_cell.angle_beta   90.00
_cell.angle_gamma   90.00
#
_symmetry.space_group_name_H-M   'P 1'
#
loop_
_entity.id
_entity.type
_entity.pdbx_description
1 polymer ?
#
loop_
_entity_poly.entity_id
_entity_poly.type
_entity_poly.pdbx_seq_one_letter_code
_entity_poly.pdbx_strand_id
1 'polypeptide(L)'
;MQTNIAAEVLQLCRERGLTLAAAESCTGGLIAKELTDIPGASQVFLGGVVSYTNHVKEQVLRVPAALLERCGAVSAPVARAMALGARVLTGADLALSVTGLAGPDGDDRGNPVGTVFTALAAPEGVFVEQLALGGDRAQIRALSAHHALDMARRYLTHQITEGE
;
A
#
# COMPACT_ATOMS: atom_id res chain seq x y z
N MET A 1 4.76 -6.74 -25.08
CA MET A 1 4.83 -7.40 -23.77
C MET A 1 4.44 -6.41 -22.69
N GLN A 2 3.43 -6.72 -21.90
CA GLN A 2 3.14 -5.93 -20.72
C GLN A 2 4.27 -6.15 -19.71
N THR A 3 4.98 -5.11 -19.35
CA THR A 3 6.04 -5.16 -18.34
C THR A 3 5.38 -5.50 -16.99
N ASN A 4 5.92 -6.50 -16.29
CA ASN A 4 5.45 -6.85 -14.96
C ASN A 4 5.85 -5.72 -13.99
N ILE A 5 4.86 -5.01 -13.43
CA ILE A 5 5.11 -3.84 -12.60
C ILE A 5 5.89 -4.18 -11.32
N ALA A 6 5.68 -5.35 -10.74
CA ALA A 6 6.44 -5.80 -9.57
C ALA A 6 7.92 -6.00 -9.91
N ALA A 7 8.21 -6.62 -11.06
CA ALA A 7 9.58 -6.79 -11.54
C ALA A 7 10.28 -5.45 -11.79
N GLU A 8 9.56 -4.50 -12.39
CA GLU A 8 10.07 -3.13 -12.63
C GLU A 8 10.38 -2.40 -11.33
N VAL A 9 9.47 -2.43 -10.35
CA VAL A 9 9.68 -1.82 -9.03
C VAL A 9 10.89 -2.41 -8.32
N LEU A 10 11.01 -3.75 -8.32
CA LEU A 10 12.16 -4.43 -7.71
C LEU A 10 13.48 -4.05 -8.37
N GLN A 11 13.49 -3.95 -9.70
CA GLN A 11 14.69 -3.54 -10.44
C GLN A 11 15.09 -2.09 -10.11
N LEU A 12 14.14 -1.17 -10.16
CA LEU A 12 14.37 0.24 -9.82
C LEU A 12 14.89 0.42 -8.38
N CYS A 13 14.35 -0.34 -7.44
CA CYS A 13 14.83 -0.35 -6.06
C CYS A 13 16.28 -0.86 -5.96
N ARG A 14 16.61 -1.98 -6.65
CA ARG A 14 17.99 -2.51 -6.68
C ARG A 14 18.97 -1.49 -7.22
N GLU A 15 18.65 -0.86 -8.34
CA GLU A 15 19.50 0.14 -8.99
C GLU A 15 19.82 1.33 -8.08
N ARG A 16 18.91 1.63 -7.15
CA ARG A 16 19.05 2.73 -6.20
C ARG A 16 19.50 2.32 -4.80
N GLY A 17 19.67 1.02 -4.57
CA GLY A 17 20.01 0.49 -3.26
C GLY A 17 18.93 0.70 -2.21
N LEU A 18 17.65 0.71 -2.62
CA LEU A 18 16.50 0.94 -1.74
C LEU A 18 15.79 -0.37 -1.40
N THR A 19 15.25 -0.45 -0.19
CA THR A 19 14.43 -1.56 0.29
C THR A 19 12.97 -1.16 0.39
N LEU A 20 12.08 -2.14 0.30
CA LEU A 20 10.63 -1.94 0.23
C LEU A 20 9.90 -2.84 1.24
N ALA A 21 8.84 -2.32 1.82
CA ALA A 21 7.89 -3.06 2.64
C ALA A 21 6.46 -2.74 2.21
N ALA A 22 5.50 -3.49 2.71
CA ALA A 22 4.08 -3.26 2.42
C ALA A 22 3.20 -3.48 3.65
N ALA A 23 2.14 -2.68 3.75
CA ALA A 23 1.04 -2.87 4.69
C ALA A 23 -0.25 -3.02 3.89
N GLU A 24 -0.90 -4.15 4.01
CA GLU A 24 -2.06 -4.50 3.19
C GLU A 24 -3.30 -4.71 4.05
N SER A 25 -4.42 -4.16 3.61
CA SER A 25 -5.72 -4.45 4.19
C SER A 25 -6.59 -5.19 3.17
N CYS A 26 -7.34 -4.50 2.33
CA CYS A 26 -8.23 -5.14 1.35
C CYS A 26 -7.53 -6.03 0.32
N THR A 27 -6.26 -5.81 0.06
CA THR A 27 -5.47 -6.63 -0.87
C THR A 27 -5.03 -7.98 -0.28
N GLY A 28 -5.01 -8.11 1.04
CA GLY A 28 -4.84 -9.39 1.75
C GLY A 28 -3.56 -10.16 1.45
N GLY A 29 -2.48 -9.47 1.05
CA GLY A 29 -1.20 -10.07 0.70
C GLY A 29 -0.87 -10.08 -0.79
N LEU A 30 -1.72 -9.54 -1.66
CA LEU A 30 -1.48 -9.51 -3.11
C LEU A 30 -0.21 -8.75 -3.49
N ILE A 31 0.08 -7.62 -2.84
CA ILE A 31 1.31 -6.86 -3.12
C ILE A 31 2.53 -7.72 -2.78
N ALA A 32 2.55 -8.29 -1.60
CA ALA A 32 3.63 -9.19 -1.18
C ALA A 32 3.77 -10.40 -2.11
N LYS A 33 2.64 -10.98 -2.53
CA LYS A 33 2.61 -12.10 -3.49
C LYS A 33 3.20 -11.70 -4.84
N GLU A 34 2.79 -10.58 -5.42
CA GLU A 34 3.29 -10.13 -6.72
C GLU A 34 4.80 -9.82 -6.69
N LEU A 35 5.29 -9.23 -5.60
CA LEU A 35 6.71 -8.98 -5.41
C LEU A 35 7.50 -10.30 -5.25
N THR A 36 7.00 -11.21 -4.42
CA THR A 36 7.70 -12.47 -4.12
C THR A 36 7.61 -13.52 -5.24
N ASP A 37 6.72 -13.35 -6.21
CA ASP A 37 6.72 -14.13 -7.44
C ASP A 37 7.98 -13.90 -8.29
N ILE A 38 8.67 -12.78 -8.07
CA ILE A 38 9.86 -12.42 -8.84
C ILE A 38 11.12 -12.98 -8.16
N PRO A 39 11.92 -13.79 -8.84
CA PRO A 39 13.18 -14.27 -8.28
C PRO A 39 14.10 -13.14 -7.83
N GLY A 40 14.70 -13.27 -6.66
CA GLY A 40 15.59 -12.26 -6.10
C GLY A 40 14.85 -11.11 -5.36
N ALA A 41 13.55 -11.21 -5.16
CA ALA A 41 12.76 -10.22 -4.44
C ALA A 41 13.31 -9.91 -3.04
N SER A 42 13.90 -10.89 -2.35
CA SER A 42 14.44 -10.74 -0.99
C SER A 42 15.61 -9.75 -0.88
N GLN A 43 16.22 -9.36 -1.99
CA GLN A 43 17.22 -8.31 -2.01
C GLN A 43 16.64 -6.91 -1.80
N VAL A 44 15.33 -6.75 -2.03
CA VAL A 44 14.62 -5.48 -1.97
C VAL A 44 13.46 -5.54 -0.98
N PHE A 45 12.59 -6.53 -1.11
CA PHE A 45 11.37 -6.66 -0.30
C PHE A 45 11.71 -7.31 1.05
N LEU A 46 11.60 -6.52 2.13
CA LEU A 46 11.95 -6.97 3.48
C LEU A 46 10.82 -7.73 4.15
N GLY A 47 9.59 -7.39 3.85
CA GLY A 47 8.43 -8.01 4.44
C GLY A 47 7.17 -7.18 4.29
N GLY A 48 6.05 -7.77 4.67
CA GLY A 48 4.75 -7.12 4.64
C GLY A 48 3.88 -7.53 5.82
N VAL A 49 2.90 -6.69 6.12
CA VAL A 49 1.91 -6.93 7.16
C VAL A 49 0.55 -6.96 6.49
N VAL A 50 -0.17 -8.07 6.66
CA VAL A 50 -1.59 -8.13 6.32
C VAL A 50 -2.37 -7.67 7.56
N SER A 51 -2.68 -6.38 7.59
CA SER A 51 -3.39 -5.71 8.68
C SER A 51 -4.88 -5.62 8.37
N TYR A 52 -5.54 -6.78 8.33
CA TYR A 52 -6.90 -6.89 7.81
C TYR A 52 -7.97 -6.30 8.73
N THR A 53 -7.70 -6.25 10.03
CA THR A 53 -8.58 -5.69 11.05
C THR A 53 -7.99 -4.43 11.68
N ASN A 54 -8.83 -3.60 12.29
CA ASN A 54 -8.39 -2.42 13.04
C ASN A 54 -7.45 -2.81 14.19
N HIS A 55 -7.72 -3.92 14.86
CA HIS A 55 -6.86 -4.42 15.92
C HIS A 55 -5.41 -4.65 15.43
N VAL A 56 -5.24 -5.31 14.29
CA VAL A 56 -3.89 -5.56 13.73
C VAL A 56 -3.25 -4.27 13.22
N LYS A 57 -4.03 -3.37 12.62
CA LYS A 57 -3.53 -2.03 12.24
C LYS A 57 -2.95 -1.30 13.46
N GLU A 58 -3.64 -1.36 14.58
CA GLU A 58 -3.23 -0.73 15.83
C GLU A 58 -2.03 -1.42 16.47
N GLN A 59 -2.12 -2.75 16.67
CA GLN A 59 -1.11 -3.48 17.41
C GLN A 59 0.21 -3.67 16.67
N VAL A 60 0.16 -3.89 15.37
CA VAL A 60 1.35 -4.20 14.56
C VAL A 60 1.90 -2.95 13.87
N LEU A 61 1.04 -2.20 13.19
CA LEU A 61 1.46 -1.01 12.43
C LEU A 61 1.45 0.27 13.26
N ARG A 62 0.99 0.20 14.51
CA ARG A 62 0.90 1.35 15.42
C ARG A 62 0.01 2.49 14.89
N VAL A 63 -1.00 2.14 14.09
CA VAL A 63 -2.02 3.12 13.71
C VAL A 63 -2.76 3.55 14.97
N PRO A 64 -2.84 4.86 15.28
CA PRO A 64 -3.52 5.31 16.49
C PRO A 64 -5.00 4.91 16.52
N ALA A 65 -5.44 4.33 17.63
CA ALA A 65 -6.84 3.94 17.82
C ALA A 65 -7.80 5.12 17.62
N ALA A 66 -7.43 6.30 18.14
CA ALA A 66 -8.20 7.53 17.95
C ALA A 66 -8.33 7.95 16.47
N LEU A 67 -7.32 7.65 15.66
CA LEU A 67 -7.35 7.93 14.21
C LEU A 67 -8.33 6.99 13.50
N LEU A 68 -8.30 5.70 13.84
CA LEU A 68 -9.25 4.71 13.32
C LEU A 68 -10.69 5.04 13.69
N GLU A 69 -10.92 5.47 14.91
CA GLU A 69 -12.25 5.88 15.39
C GLU A 69 -12.75 7.14 14.66
N ARG A 70 -11.90 8.16 14.54
CA ARG A 70 -12.26 9.45 13.93
C ARG A 70 -12.42 9.36 12.43
N CYS A 71 -11.51 8.71 11.72
CA CYS A 71 -11.42 8.71 10.26
C CYS A 71 -11.96 7.44 9.60
N GLY A 72 -12.05 6.34 10.36
CA GLY A 72 -12.33 5.01 9.80
C GLY A 72 -11.12 4.38 9.14
N ALA A 73 -11.19 3.07 8.97
CA ALA A 73 -10.10 2.29 8.37
C ALA A 73 -9.81 2.68 6.92
N VAL A 74 -10.84 3.05 6.16
CA VAL A 74 -10.75 3.44 4.74
C VAL A 74 -10.68 4.96 4.66
N SER A 75 -9.48 5.49 4.81
CA SER A 75 -9.22 6.93 4.82
C SER A 75 -7.76 7.25 4.51
N ALA A 76 -7.51 8.46 4.03
CA ALA A 76 -6.15 8.93 3.76
C ALA A 76 -5.26 8.95 5.02
N PRO A 77 -5.73 9.44 6.18
CA PRO A 77 -4.90 9.43 7.40
C PRO A 77 -4.51 8.02 7.85
N VAL A 78 -5.40 7.04 7.72
CA VAL A 78 -5.10 5.65 8.09
C VAL A 78 -4.15 5.01 7.09
N ALA A 79 -4.33 5.21 5.78
CA ALA A 79 -3.37 4.74 4.77
C ALA A 79 -1.96 5.30 5.03
N ARG A 80 -1.86 6.58 5.35
CA ARG A 80 -0.61 7.25 5.74
C ARG A 80 0.04 6.59 6.96
N ALA A 81 -0.74 6.39 8.02
CA ALA A 81 -0.26 5.77 9.26
C ALA A 81 0.20 4.33 9.04
N MET A 82 -0.53 3.57 8.21
CA MET A 82 -0.16 2.20 7.86
C MET A 82 1.20 2.14 7.13
N ALA A 83 1.41 3.00 6.15
CA ALA A 83 2.67 3.05 5.40
C ALA A 83 3.85 3.43 6.32
N LEU A 84 3.68 4.44 7.16
CA LEU A 84 4.69 4.83 8.16
C LEU A 84 5.00 3.70 9.14
N GLY A 85 3.95 3.02 9.62
CA GLY A 85 4.11 1.89 10.54
C GLY A 85 4.89 0.73 9.93
N ALA A 86 4.61 0.38 8.69
CA ALA A 86 5.33 -0.67 7.97
C ALA A 86 6.80 -0.29 7.74
N ARG A 87 7.07 0.96 7.40
CA ARG A 87 8.43 1.46 7.21
C ARG A 87 9.25 1.38 8.50
N VAL A 88 8.68 1.79 9.62
CA VAL A 88 9.33 1.73 10.93
C VAL A 88 9.54 0.28 11.38
N LEU A 89 8.50 -0.54 11.24
CA LEU A 89 8.53 -1.95 11.70
C LEU A 89 9.61 -2.76 10.99
N THR A 90 9.76 -2.57 9.69
CA THR A 90 10.67 -3.36 8.86
C THR A 90 12.06 -2.73 8.69
N GLY A 91 12.18 -1.43 8.93
CA GLY A 91 13.41 -0.68 8.63
C GLY A 91 13.61 -0.44 7.13
N ALA A 92 12.60 -0.66 6.30
CA ALA A 92 12.67 -0.42 4.87
C ALA A 92 12.81 1.08 4.56
N ASP A 93 13.44 1.39 3.42
CA ASP A 93 13.54 2.77 2.93
C ASP A 93 12.18 3.28 2.46
N LEU A 94 11.41 2.42 1.80
CA LEU A 94 10.09 2.69 1.26
C LEU A 94 9.07 1.71 1.82
N ALA A 95 7.85 2.16 2.05
CA ALA A 95 6.75 1.27 2.42
C ALA A 95 5.45 1.70 1.73
N LEU A 96 4.80 0.73 1.09
CA LEU A 96 3.48 0.88 0.49
C LEU A 96 2.38 0.53 1.50
N SER A 97 1.24 1.17 1.40
CA SER A 97 0.03 0.72 2.09
C SER A 97 -1.20 0.76 1.19
N VAL A 98 -2.15 -0.11 1.50
CA VAL A 98 -3.48 -0.13 0.85
C VAL A 98 -4.54 -0.39 1.89
N THR A 99 -5.57 0.45 1.90
CA THR A 99 -6.79 0.23 2.67
C THR A 99 -7.99 0.62 1.81
N GLY A 100 -9.05 -0.19 1.81
CA GLY A 100 -10.17 0.07 0.92
C GLY A 100 -11.32 -0.91 1.06
N LEU A 101 -12.33 -0.69 0.22
CA LEU A 101 -13.57 -1.44 0.17
C LEU A 101 -13.66 -2.24 -1.13
N ALA A 102 -13.38 -3.53 -1.04
CA ALA A 102 -13.45 -4.42 -2.20
C ALA A 102 -14.88 -4.90 -2.54
N GLY A 103 -15.83 -4.72 -1.63
CA GLY A 103 -17.21 -5.13 -1.78
C GLY A 103 -17.50 -6.48 -1.10
N PRO A 104 -18.78 -6.90 -1.09
CA PRO A 104 -19.94 -6.33 -1.82
C PRO A 104 -20.51 -5.05 -1.22
N ASP A 105 -20.20 -4.73 0.04
CA ASP A 105 -20.78 -3.59 0.75
C ASP A 105 -19.78 -2.45 0.94
N GLY A 106 -20.30 -1.22 0.97
CA GLY A 106 -19.58 -0.04 1.43
C GLY A 106 -19.33 -0.06 2.95
N ASP A 107 -18.76 1.00 3.49
CA ASP A 107 -18.60 1.14 4.93
C ASP A 107 -19.76 1.93 5.57
N ASP A 108 -19.75 2.03 6.90
CA ASP A 108 -20.72 2.79 7.70
C ASP A 108 -20.49 4.31 7.65
N ARG A 109 -19.47 4.77 6.94
CA ARG A 109 -19.10 6.18 6.79
C ARG A 109 -19.52 6.78 5.45
N GLY A 110 -20.26 6.03 4.63
CA GLY A 110 -20.77 6.48 3.34
C GLY A 110 -19.79 6.31 2.18
N ASN A 111 -18.66 5.65 2.38
CA ASN A 111 -17.76 5.31 1.27
C ASN A 111 -18.36 4.17 0.43
N PRO A 112 -18.48 4.34 -0.88
CA PRO A 112 -18.96 3.27 -1.76
C PRO A 112 -17.89 2.18 -1.95
N VAL A 113 -18.33 1.00 -2.40
CA VAL A 113 -17.43 -0.05 -2.88
C VAL A 113 -16.50 0.49 -3.95
N GLY A 114 -15.24 0.14 -3.90
CA GLY A 114 -14.20 0.62 -4.81
C GLY A 114 -13.45 1.85 -4.30
N THR A 115 -13.86 2.43 -3.16
CA THR A 115 -13.07 3.45 -2.48
C THR A 115 -11.82 2.81 -1.90
N VAL A 116 -10.65 3.22 -2.37
CA VAL A 116 -9.35 2.69 -1.95
C VAL A 116 -8.38 3.85 -1.74
N PHE A 117 -7.60 3.77 -0.69
CA PHE A 117 -6.48 4.67 -0.43
C PHE A 117 -5.18 3.90 -0.51
N THR A 118 -4.24 4.40 -1.29
CA THR A 118 -2.87 3.92 -1.35
C THR A 118 -1.93 4.98 -0.80
N ALA A 119 -0.88 4.55 -0.13
CA ALA A 119 0.15 5.46 0.37
C ALA A 119 1.55 4.88 0.15
N LEU A 120 2.51 5.76 0.00
CA LEU A 120 3.93 5.45 -0.03
C LEU A 120 4.65 6.30 1.00
N ALA A 121 5.25 5.67 1.99
CA ALA A 121 6.16 6.32 2.93
C ALA A 121 7.60 6.24 2.40
N ALA A 122 8.25 7.39 2.32
CA ALA A 122 9.62 7.54 1.86
C ALA A 122 10.41 8.42 2.87
N PRO A 123 11.74 8.52 2.76
CA PRO A 123 12.53 9.37 3.67
C PRO A 123 12.07 10.82 3.74
N GLU A 124 11.65 11.39 2.62
CA GLU A 124 11.20 12.78 2.53
C GLU A 124 9.75 13.02 2.95
N GLY A 125 8.91 11.99 3.00
CA GLY A 125 7.51 12.15 3.39
C GLY A 125 6.62 11.02 2.96
N VAL A 126 5.31 11.23 3.03
CA VAL A 126 4.30 10.25 2.66
C VAL A 126 3.39 10.81 1.58
N PHE A 127 3.27 10.07 0.49
CA PHE A 127 2.36 10.34 -0.62
C PHE A 127 1.11 9.50 -0.43
N VAL A 128 -0.07 10.08 -0.64
CA VAL A 128 -1.36 9.38 -0.51
C VAL A 128 -2.23 9.67 -1.72
N GLU A 129 -2.85 8.64 -2.26
CA GLU A 129 -3.81 8.75 -3.36
C GLU A 129 -5.14 8.08 -2.97
N GLN A 130 -6.24 8.72 -3.35
CA GLN A 130 -7.57 8.14 -3.27
C GLN A 130 -7.98 7.63 -4.64
N LEU A 131 -8.46 6.39 -4.70
CA LEU A 131 -8.92 5.73 -5.92
C LEU A 131 -10.42 5.47 -5.82
N ALA A 132 -11.09 5.51 -6.97
CA ALA A 132 -12.47 5.06 -7.14
C ALA A 132 -12.46 3.94 -8.18
N LEU A 133 -12.40 2.71 -7.72
CA LEU A 133 -12.24 1.53 -8.58
C LEU A 133 -13.57 0.86 -8.86
N GLY A 134 -13.73 0.35 -10.08
CA GLY A 134 -14.88 -0.43 -10.50
C GLY A 134 -14.56 -1.91 -10.65
N GLY A 135 -15.61 -2.72 -10.76
CA GLY A 135 -15.51 -4.15 -10.94
C GLY A 135 -15.98 -4.96 -9.72
N ASP A 136 -15.78 -6.27 -9.80
CA ASP A 136 -16.08 -7.17 -8.68
C ASP A 136 -14.96 -7.12 -7.61
N ARG A 137 -15.17 -7.87 -6.52
CA ARG A 137 -14.23 -7.93 -5.40
C ARG A 137 -12.80 -8.32 -5.83
N ALA A 138 -12.67 -9.31 -6.69
CA ALA A 138 -11.36 -9.77 -7.16
C ALA A 138 -10.67 -8.71 -8.02
N GLN A 139 -11.42 -8.05 -8.90
CA GLN A 139 -10.91 -6.98 -9.76
C GLN A 139 -10.47 -5.76 -8.95
N ILE A 140 -11.26 -5.32 -7.97
CA ILE A 140 -10.90 -4.19 -7.10
C ILE A 140 -9.62 -4.49 -6.32
N ARG A 141 -9.48 -5.69 -5.77
CA ARG A 141 -8.27 -6.10 -5.05
C ARG A 141 -7.03 -6.12 -5.96
N ALA A 142 -7.16 -6.68 -7.16
CA ALA A 142 -6.07 -6.72 -8.14
C ALA A 142 -5.65 -5.31 -8.60
N LEU A 143 -6.62 -4.46 -8.91
CA LEU A 143 -6.37 -3.06 -9.28
C LEU A 143 -5.73 -2.27 -8.14
N SER A 144 -6.16 -2.50 -6.91
CA SER A 144 -5.59 -1.83 -5.73
C SER A 144 -4.11 -2.16 -5.57
N ALA A 145 -3.74 -3.44 -5.70
CA ALA A 145 -2.34 -3.87 -5.64
C ALA A 145 -1.53 -3.26 -6.79
N HIS A 146 -2.05 -3.27 -7.99
CA HIS A 146 -1.41 -2.67 -9.17
C HIS A 146 -1.15 -1.17 -8.98
N HIS A 147 -2.16 -0.42 -8.52
CA HIS A 147 -2.02 1.01 -8.28
C HIS A 147 -1.00 1.33 -7.18
N ALA A 148 -0.91 0.53 -6.13
CA ALA A 148 0.10 0.70 -5.10
C ALA A 148 1.52 0.49 -5.67
N LEU A 149 1.73 -0.56 -6.46
CA LEU A 149 3.01 -0.80 -7.13
C LEU A 149 3.35 0.30 -8.15
N ASP A 150 2.34 0.78 -8.88
CA ASP A 150 2.54 1.90 -9.81
C ASP A 150 2.92 3.20 -9.09
N MET A 151 2.38 3.45 -7.90
CA MET A 151 2.80 4.58 -7.07
C MET A 151 4.29 4.48 -6.72
N ALA A 152 4.78 3.30 -6.34
CA ALA A 152 6.21 3.08 -6.10
C ALA A 152 7.04 3.31 -7.37
N ARG A 153 6.60 2.79 -8.51
CA ARG A 153 7.26 2.99 -9.81
C ARG A 153 7.37 4.47 -10.15
N ARG A 154 6.26 5.22 -10.05
CA ARG A 154 6.23 6.66 -10.34
C ARG A 154 7.14 7.44 -9.39
N TYR A 155 7.18 7.10 -8.11
CA TYR A 155 8.12 7.68 -7.16
C TYR A 155 9.58 7.42 -7.59
N LEU A 156 9.90 6.16 -7.90
CA LEU A 156 11.25 5.75 -8.30
C LEU A 156 11.68 6.33 -9.65
N THR A 157 10.76 6.74 -10.49
CA THR A 157 11.04 7.40 -11.78
C THR A 157 10.85 8.91 -11.74
N HIS A 158 10.74 9.50 -10.55
CA HIS A 158 10.54 10.94 -10.32
C HIS A 158 9.28 11.52 -10.98
N GLN A 159 8.22 10.72 -11.09
CA GLN A 159 6.92 11.14 -11.62
C GLN A 159 5.94 11.56 -10.51
N ILE A 160 6.29 11.34 -9.25
CA ILE A 160 5.62 11.90 -8.08
C ILE A 160 6.63 12.80 -7.36
N THR A 161 6.24 14.04 -7.08
CA THR A 161 7.00 15.00 -6.31
C THR A 161 6.17 15.53 -5.14
N GLU A 162 6.83 16.06 -4.10
CA GLU A 162 6.14 16.71 -2.99
C GLU A 162 5.23 17.81 -3.49
N GLY A 163 3.94 17.76 -3.12
CA GLY A 163 2.95 18.81 -3.43
C GLY A 163 1.82 18.38 -4.37
N GLU A 164 1.75 17.12 -4.77
CA GLU A 164 0.57 16.57 -5.49
C GLU A 164 -0.34 15.78 -4.54
#